data_42476014c288cf1f8c975f106099e9f7
#
_entry.id   42476014c288cf1f8c975f106099e9f7
#
_cell.length_a   1.000
_cell.length_b   1.000
_cell.length_c   1.000
_cell.angle_alpha   90.00
_cell.angle_beta   90.00
_cell.angle_gamma   90.00
#
_symmetry.space_group_name_H-M   'P 1'
#
loop_
_entity.id
_entity.type
_entity.pdbx_description
1 polymer ?
#
loop_
_entity_poly.entity_id
_entity_poly.type
_entity_poly.pdbx_seq_one_letter_code
_entity_poly.pdbx_strand_id
1 'polypeptide(L)'
;MTLDELLMDDESSLLDDAYAALQRSHVTHYEAAGERVTRQRLADLLHLVVDAIRTRNLAEMSEYSEAVAVERFNQGFDISEVQTAYNALEEVAWRRVVRSEPAADLPEAIGLLSTVLGYGKDALSRKYVSLASERHVPTLDLSALFEGMSS
;
A
#
# COMPACT_ATOMS: atom_id res chain seq x y z
N MET A 1 3.54 -25.39 -6.35
CA MET A 1 2.65 -24.31 -5.87
C MET A 1 3.09 -23.00 -6.51
N THR A 2 2.18 -22.28 -7.14
CA THR A 2 2.46 -20.98 -7.71
C THR A 2 2.57 -19.92 -6.60
N LEU A 3 3.12 -18.74 -6.91
CA LEU A 3 3.28 -17.68 -5.92
C LEU A 3 1.94 -17.24 -5.31
N ASP A 4 0.92 -17.07 -6.15
CA ASP A 4 -0.42 -16.71 -5.68
C ASP A 4 -1.03 -17.78 -4.77
N GLU A 5 -0.85 -19.06 -5.12
CA GLU A 5 -1.28 -20.18 -4.26
C GLU A 5 -0.53 -20.19 -2.93
N LEU A 6 0.79 -19.92 -2.96
CA LEU A 6 1.62 -19.87 -1.76
C LEU A 6 1.15 -18.78 -0.81
N LEU A 7 0.82 -17.60 -1.33
CA LEU A 7 0.37 -16.46 -0.52
C LEU A 7 -1.01 -16.72 0.10
N MET A 8 -1.87 -17.49 -0.59
CA MET A 8 -3.19 -17.83 -0.06
C MET A 8 -3.20 -19.07 0.82
N ASP A 9 -2.13 -19.85 0.78
CA ASP A 9 -1.95 -21.01 1.65
C ASP A 9 -1.76 -20.53 3.09
N ASP A 10 -2.69 -20.88 3.96
CA ASP A 10 -2.73 -20.39 5.33
C ASP A 10 -2.76 -18.83 5.40
N GLU A 11 -3.72 -18.26 4.70
CA GLU A 11 -3.95 -16.81 4.67
C GLU A 11 -4.05 -16.21 6.08
N SER A 12 -4.74 -16.89 6.98
CA SER A 12 -4.91 -16.43 8.36
C SER A 12 -3.57 -16.22 9.07
N SER A 13 -2.64 -17.14 8.92
CA SER A 13 -1.29 -17.02 9.49
C SER A 13 -0.51 -15.86 8.89
N LEU A 14 -0.62 -15.66 7.58
CA LEU A 14 0.05 -14.54 6.92
C LEU A 14 -0.50 -13.20 7.42
N LEU A 15 -1.82 -13.09 7.57
CA LEU A 15 -2.46 -11.89 8.07
C LEU A 15 -2.14 -11.64 9.55
N ASP A 16 -2.03 -12.70 10.37
CA ASP A 16 -1.57 -12.58 11.76
C ASP A 16 -0.17 -11.97 11.82
N ASP A 17 0.74 -12.45 10.99
CA ASP A 17 2.11 -11.96 10.93
C ASP A 17 2.16 -10.50 10.42
N ALA A 18 1.36 -10.18 9.42
CA ALA A 18 1.29 -8.82 8.87
C ALA A 18 0.73 -7.84 9.90
N TYR A 19 -0.32 -8.23 10.63
CA TYR A 19 -0.87 -7.41 11.70
C TYR A 19 0.14 -7.19 12.82
N ALA A 20 0.86 -8.25 13.23
CA ALA A 20 1.90 -8.14 14.24
C ALA A 20 3.03 -7.21 13.80
N ALA A 21 3.44 -7.28 12.53
CA ALA A 21 4.44 -6.37 11.98
C ALA A 21 3.96 -4.91 12.02
N LEU A 22 2.71 -4.68 11.69
CA LEU A 22 2.11 -3.34 11.73
C LEU A 22 2.02 -2.81 13.17
N GLN A 23 1.66 -3.67 14.14
CA GLN A 23 1.63 -3.30 15.55
C GLN A 23 3.02 -2.86 16.05
N ARG A 24 4.08 -3.56 15.63
CA ARG A 24 5.46 -3.19 16.00
C ARG A 24 5.86 -1.82 15.45
N SER A 25 5.22 -1.36 14.41
CA SER A 25 5.50 -0.05 13.81
C SER A 25 4.79 1.11 14.53
N HIS A 26 3.90 0.83 15.46
CA HIS A 26 3.16 1.81 16.28
C HIS A 26 2.49 2.91 15.45
N VAL A 27 1.72 2.52 14.43
CA VAL A 27 0.99 3.47 13.58
C VAL A 27 -0.30 3.91 14.28
N THR A 28 -0.33 5.13 14.77
CA THR A 28 -1.39 5.68 15.63
C THR A 28 -2.79 5.54 15.03
N HIS A 29 -2.96 5.87 13.76
CA HIS A 29 -4.29 5.81 13.13
C HIS A 29 -4.79 4.38 12.96
N TYR A 30 -3.89 3.41 12.72
CA TYR A 30 -4.28 2.00 12.66
C TYR A 30 -4.60 1.45 14.05
N GLU A 31 -3.88 1.88 15.06
CA GLU A 31 -4.19 1.51 16.45
C GLU A 31 -5.57 2.04 16.84
N ALA A 32 -5.88 3.29 16.48
CA ALA A 32 -7.18 3.91 16.73
C ALA A 32 -8.32 3.22 15.97
N ALA A 33 -8.06 2.72 14.75
CA ALA A 33 -9.06 2.01 13.94
C ALA A 33 -9.45 0.65 14.53
N GLY A 34 -8.53 0.03 15.29
CA GLY A 34 -8.74 -1.24 15.95
C GLY A 34 -8.33 -2.44 15.10
N GLU A 35 -8.20 -3.58 15.78
CA GLU A 35 -7.68 -4.81 15.19
C GLU A 35 -8.54 -5.33 14.03
N ARG A 36 -9.84 -5.41 14.21
CA ARG A 36 -10.74 -5.98 13.18
C ARG A 36 -10.67 -5.20 11.87
N VAL A 37 -10.73 -3.88 11.95
CA VAL A 37 -10.69 -3.01 10.78
C VAL A 37 -9.33 -3.08 10.11
N THR A 38 -8.26 -3.04 10.89
CA THR A 38 -6.88 -3.12 10.36
C THR A 38 -6.61 -4.45 9.67
N ARG A 39 -7.05 -5.57 10.28
CA ARG A 39 -6.92 -6.89 9.66
C ARG A 39 -7.69 -7.00 8.35
N GLN A 40 -8.89 -6.42 8.29
CA GLN A 40 -9.69 -6.42 7.06
C GLN A 40 -8.97 -5.64 5.95
N ARG A 41 -8.38 -4.51 6.28
CA ARG A 41 -7.61 -3.71 5.32
C ARG A 41 -6.39 -4.46 4.79
N LEU A 42 -5.69 -5.18 5.65
CA LEU A 42 -4.56 -6.01 5.24
C LEU A 42 -5.03 -7.17 4.35
N ALA A 43 -6.16 -7.79 4.67
CA ALA A 43 -6.75 -8.85 3.87
C ALA A 43 -7.15 -8.35 2.47
N ASP A 44 -7.77 -7.19 2.39
CA ASP A 44 -8.14 -6.57 1.12
C ASP A 44 -6.92 -6.31 0.25
N LEU A 45 -5.84 -5.80 0.84
CA LEU A 45 -4.59 -5.56 0.13
C LEU A 45 -3.96 -6.88 -0.33
N LEU A 46 -3.93 -7.90 0.53
CA LEU A 46 -3.40 -9.22 0.18
C LEU A 46 -4.15 -9.83 -1.00
N HIS A 47 -5.48 -9.80 -0.97
CA HIS A 47 -6.29 -10.35 -2.05
C HIS A 47 -6.02 -9.63 -3.37
N LEU A 48 -5.82 -8.34 -3.32
CA LEU A 48 -5.49 -7.55 -4.49
C LEU A 48 -4.11 -7.88 -5.05
N VAL A 49 -3.13 -8.09 -4.17
CA VAL A 49 -1.77 -8.53 -4.56
C VAL A 49 -1.85 -9.90 -5.24
N VAL A 50 -2.59 -10.85 -4.66
CA VAL A 50 -2.77 -12.19 -5.21
C VAL A 50 -3.43 -12.13 -6.58
N ASP A 51 -4.48 -11.33 -6.73
CA ASP A 51 -5.18 -11.17 -8.02
C ASP A 51 -4.27 -10.54 -9.08
N ALA A 52 -3.49 -9.53 -8.71
CA ALA A 52 -2.55 -8.88 -9.62
C ALA A 52 -1.47 -9.86 -10.11
N ILE A 53 -0.98 -10.71 -9.21
CA ILE A 53 0.01 -11.75 -9.56
C ILE A 53 -0.61 -12.77 -10.50
N ARG A 54 -1.82 -13.23 -10.20
CA ARG A 54 -2.53 -14.25 -10.98
C ARG A 54 -2.87 -13.77 -12.39
N THR A 55 -3.39 -12.56 -12.50
CA THR A 55 -3.87 -12.01 -13.78
C THR A 55 -2.79 -11.25 -14.54
N ARG A 56 -1.67 -10.92 -13.92
CA ARG A 56 -0.62 -10.07 -14.48
C ARG A 56 -1.15 -8.69 -14.87
N ASN A 57 -2.17 -8.20 -14.17
CA ASN A 57 -2.80 -6.92 -14.42
C ASN A 57 -2.69 -6.04 -13.16
N LEU A 58 -2.14 -4.86 -13.30
CA LEU A 58 -1.89 -3.91 -12.22
C LEU A 58 -2.97 -2.82 -12.11
N ALA A 59 -3.95 -2.80 -13.01
CA ALA A 59 -4.97 -1.75 -13.06
C ALA A 59 -5.77 -1.66 -11.76
N GLU A 60 -6.22 -2.81 -11.22
CA GLU A 60 -6.98 -2.85 -9.98
C GLU A 60 -6.15 -2.40 -8.78
N MET A 61 -4.86 -2.72 -8.76
CA MET A 61 -3.94 -2.25 -7.71
C MET A 61 -3.83 -0.73 -7.73
N SER A 62 -3.73 -0.14 -8.91
CA SER A 62 -3.67 1.31 -9.07
C SER A 62 -4.96 1.98 -8.59
N GLU A 63 -6.11 1.49 -9.04
CA GLU A 63 -7.42 2.02 -8.65
C GLU A 63 -7.66 1.92 -7.14
N TYR A 64 -7.35 0.76 -6.56
CA TYR A 64 -7.48 0.52 -5.12
C TYR A 64 -6.58 1.47 -4.33
N SER A 65 -5.32 1.58 -4.73
CA SER A 65 -4.34 2.42 -4.02
C SER A 65 -4.70 3.89 -4.09
N GLU A 66 -5.23 4.36 -5.21
CA GLU A 66 -5.75 5.72 -5.33
C GLU A 66 -6.96 5.94 -4.43
N ALA A 67 -7.90 5.00 -4.38
CA ALA A 67 -9.07 5.08 -3.51
C ALA A 67 -8.67 5.07 -2.02
N VAL A 68 -7.71 4.23 -1.64
CA VAL A 68 -7.15 4.19 -0.29
C VAL A 68 -6.50 5.54 0.05
N ALA A 69 -5.76 6.11 -0.90
CA ALA A 69 -5.13 7.42 -0.70
C ALA A 69 -6.16 8.49 -0.35
N VAL A 70 -7.25 8.57 -1.10
CA VAL A 70 -8.32 9.54 -0.84
C VAL A 70 -8.93 9.33 0.54
N GLU A 71 -9.29 8.10 0.88
CA GLU A 71 -9.92 7.75 2.15
C GLU A 71 -9.00 8.08 3.33
N ARG A 72 -7.76 7.62 3.28
CA ARG A 72 -6.79 7.83 4.37
C ARG A 72 -6.38 9.28 4.52
N PHE A 73 -6.22 9.99 3.39
CA PHE A 73 -5.93 11.43 3.41
C PHE A 73 -7.05 12.19 4.15
N ASN A 74 -8.30 11.88 3.84
CA ASN A 74 -9.46 12.52 4.48
C ASN A 74 -9.60 12.15 5.97
N GLN A 75 -9.08 10.98 6.36
CA GLN A 75 -9.06 10.52 7.76
C GLN A 75 -7.87 11.09 8.55
N GLY A 76 -7.00 11.84 7.92
CA GLY A 76 -5.84 12.46 8.57
C GLY A 76 -4.60 11.59 8.66
N PHE A 77 -4.57 10.45 7.97
CA PHE A 77 -3.37 9.61 7.90
C PHE A 77 -2.26 10.37 7.17
N ASP A 78 -1.06 10.26 7.72
CA ASP A 78 0.15 10.63 6.99
C ASP A 78 0.46 9.56 5.95
N ILE A 79 1.04 9.95 4.82
CA ILE A 79 1.39 9.00 3.75
C ILE A 79 2.29 7.87 4.27
N SER A 80 3.23 8.18 5.15
CA SER A 80 4.12 7.18 5.73
C SER A 80 3.38 6.12 6.54
N GLU A 81 2.26 6.48 7.19
CA GLU A 81 1.44 5.53 7.93
C GLU A 81 0.81 4.51 6.99
N VAL A 82 0.28 4.96 5.85
CA VAL A 82 -0.35 4.07 4.88
C VAL A 82 0.69 3.18 4.20
N GLN A 83 1.84 3.74 3.84
CA GLN A 83 2.95 2.98 3.26
C GLN A 83 3.46 1.90 4.21
N THR A 84 3.41 2.15 5.52
CA THR A 84 3.81 1.16 6.53
C THR A 84 2.95 -0.10 6.45
N ALA A 85 1.65 0.02 6.18
CA ALA A 85 0.78 -1.14 6.00
C ALA A 85 1.18 -1.97 4.76
N TYR A 86 1.47 -1.30 3.65
CA TYR A 86 1.96 -1.97 2.43
C TYR A 86 3.30 -2.68 2.71
N ASN A 87 4.20 -2.02 3.41
CA ASN A 87 5.52 -2.57 3.76
C ASN A 87 5.41 -3.75 4.73
N ALA A 88 4.50 -3.70 5.70
CA ALA A 88 4.27 -4.79 6.63
C ALA A 88 3.83 -6.06 5.89
N LEU A 89 2.90 -5.92 4.94
CA LEU A 89 2.45 -7.05 4.13
C LEU A 89 3.58 -7.58 3.25
N GLU A 90 4.34 -6.69 2.60
CA GLU A 90 5.47 -7.07 1.75
C GLU A 90 6.51 -7.87 2.52
N GLU A 91 6.90 -7.39 3.70
CA GLU A 91 7.88 -8.07 4.56
C GLU A 91 7.47 -9.49 4.90
N VAL A 92 6.23 -9.67 5.32
CA VAL A 92 5.71 -10.98 5.74
C VAL A 92 5.57 -11.92 4.53
N ALA A 93 5.07 -11.41 3.40
CA ALA A 93 4.96 -12.18 2.18
C ALA A 93 6.35 -12.61 1.67
N TRP A 94 7.32 -11.69 1.71
CA TRP A 94 8.70 -11.96 1.33
C TRP A 94 9.32 -13.06 2.19
N ARG A 95 9.13 -13.01 3.50
CA ARG A 95 9.65 -14.04 4.41
C ARG A 95 9.05 -15.41 4.13
N ARG A 96 7.76 -15.46 3.83
CA ARG A 96 7.08 -16.71 3.48
C ARG A 96 7.63 -17.30 2.19
N VAL A 97 7.86 -16.48 1.19
CA VAL A 97 8.45 -16.89 -0.09
C VAL A 97 9.85 -17.45 0.11
N VAL A 98 10.69 -16.77 0.88
CA VAL A 98 12.07 -17.22 1.15
C VAL A 98 12.09 -18.59 1.83
N ARG A 99 11.15 -18.86 2.72
CA ARG A 99 11.08 -20.15 3.42
C ARG A 99 10.51 -21.29 2.58
N SER A 100 9.68 -20.98 1.61
CA SER A 100 8.85 -21.98 0.92
C SER A 100 9.27 -22.25 -0.52
N GLU A 101 9.84 -21.27 -1.21
CA GLU A 101 10.21 -21.42 -2.61
C GLU A 101 11.63 -21.97 -2.76
N PRO A 102 11.87 -22.81 -3.80
CA PRO A 102 13.23 -23.21 -4.16
C PRO A 102 14.09 -22.00 -4.49
N ALA A 103 15.38 -22.07 -4.18
CA ALA A 103 16.31 -20.97 -4.41
C ALA A 103 16.33 -20.48 -5.87
N ALA A 104 16.10 -21.37 -6.82
CA ALA A 104 16.06 -21.02 -8.24
C ALA A 104 14.89 -20.10 -8.61
N ASP A 105 13.78 -20.20 -7.87
CA ASP A 105 12.54 -19.45 -8.14
C ASP A 105 12.43 -18.16 -7.32
N LEU A 106 13.30 -17.98 -6.33
CA LEU A 106 13.25 -16.81 -5.43
C LEU A 106 13.35 -15.46 -6.16
N PRO A 107 14.27 -15.25 -7.12
CA PRO A 107 14.36 -13.95 -7.77
C PRO A 107 13.09 -13.54 -8.48
N GLU A 108 12.42 -14.46 -9.17
CA GLU A 108 11.17 -14.18 -9.87
C GLU A 108 10.04 -13.86 -8.88
N ALA A 109 9.90 -14.68 -7.82
CA ALA A 109 8.85 -14.50 -6.82
C ALA A 109 9.00 -13.17 -6.08
N ILE A 110 10.22 -12.84 -5.63
CA ILE A 110 10.51 -11.58 -4.95
C ILE A 110 10.28 -10.40 -5.91
N GLY A 111 10.71 -10.53 -7.16
CA GLY A 111 10.52 -9.51 -8.19
C GLY A 111 9.04 -9.23 -8.44
N LEU A 112 8.20 -10.25 -8.50
CA LEU A 112 6.76 -10.09 -8.67
C LEU A 112 6.12 -9.38 -7.47
N LEU A 113 6.44 -9.80 -6.25
CA LEU A 113 5.93 -9.15 -5.05
C LEU A 113 6.32 -7.68 -5.00
N SER A 114 7.59 -7.38 -5.24
CA SER A 114 8.11 -6.01 -5.22
C SER A 114 7.47 -5.15 -6.30
N THR A 115 7.26 -5.71 -7.49
CA THR A 115 6.64 -5.00 -8.61
C THR A 115 5.18 -4.64 -8.28
N VAL A 116 4.40 -5.60 -7.80
CA VAL A 116 2.97 -5.39 -7.50
C VAL A 116 2.79 -4.40 -6.36
N LEU A 117 3.48 -4.62 -5.24
CA LEU A 117 3.38 -3.75 -4.08
C LEU A 117 4.02 -2.38 -4.32
N GLY A 118 5.13 -2.34 -5.04
CA GLY A 118 5.77 -1.10 -5.45
C GLY A 118 4.87 -0.24 -6.33
N TYR A 119 4.17 -0.87 -7.28
CA TYR A 119 3.20 -0.19 -8.13
C TYR A 119 2.05 0.42 -7.31
N GLY A 120 1.55 -0.32 -6.33
CA GLY A 120 0.51 0.18 -5.41
C GLY A 120 1.00 1.35 -4.57
N LYS A 121 2.19 1.23 -3.98
CA LYS A 121 2.80 2.31 -3.19
C LYS A 121 3.04 3.57 -4.03
N ASP A 122 3.46 3.41 -5.27
CA ASP A 122 3.69 4.52 -6.18
C ASP A 122 2.38 5.24 -6.55
N ALA A 123 1.33 4.49 -6.88
CA ALA A 123 0.00 5.05 -7.14
C ALA A 123 -0.55 5.80 -5.92
N LEU A 124 -0.38 5.22 -4.72
CA LEU A 124 -0.74 5.83 -3.45
C LEU A 124 -0.01 7.17 -3.26
N SER A 125 1.30 7.18 -3.47
CA SER A 125 2.13 8.36 -3.27
C SER A 125 1.76 9.50 -4.21
N ARG A 126 1.58 9.18 -5.48
CA ARG A 126 1.16 10.17 -6.49
C ARG A 126 -0.18 10.79 -6.16
N LYS A 127 -1.12 9.97 -5.69
CA LYS A 127 -2.45 10.48 -5.31
C LYS A 127 -2.36 11.38 -4.07
N TYR A 128 -1.57 11.02 -3.08
CA TYR A 128 -1.34 11.85 -1.89
C TYR A 128 -0.76 13.22 -2.27
N VAL A 129 0.24 13.24 -3.13
CA VAL A 129 0.84 14.48 -3.62
C VAL A 129 -0.20 15.34 -4.33
N SER A 130 -1.02 14.74 -5.19
CA SER A 130 -2.10 15.42 -5.89
C SER A 130 -3.11 16.05 -4.92
N LEU A 131 -3.55 15.28 -3.91
CA LEU A 131 -4.51 15.76 -2.91
C LEU A 131 -3.92 16.91 -2.07
N ALA A 132 -2.68 16.79 -1.66
CA ALA A 132 -1.99 17.83 -0.91
C ALA A 132 -1.82 19.10 -1.76
N SER A 133 -1.50 18.97 -3.03
CA SER A 133 -1.35 20.08 -3.97
C SER A 133 -2.68 20.78 -4.20
N GLU A 134 -3.78 20.05 -4.34
CA GLU A 134 -5.11 20.64 -4.47
C GLU A 134 -5.49 21.47 -3.24
N ARG A 135 -5.14 21.00 -2.04
CA ARG A 135 -5.38 21.77 -0.81
C ARG A 135 -4.56 23.04 -0.74
N HIS A 136 -3.34 23.02 -1.28
CA HIS A 136 -2.46 24.19 -1.27
C HIS A 136 -2.76 25.20 -2.38
N VAL A 137 -3.40 24.78 -3.48
CA VAL A 137 -3.76 25.65 -4.59
C VAL A 137 -4.54 26.90 -4.14
N PRO A 138 -5.55 26.79 -3.25
CA PRO A 138 -6.25 27.99 -2.75
C PRO A 138 -5.38 28.95 -1.92
N THR A 139 -4.30 28.46 -1.31
CA THR A 139 -3.37 29.28 -0.52
C THR A 139 -2.22 29.84 -1.33
N LEU A 140 -1.96 29.26 -2.50
CA LEU A 140 -1.02 29.77 -3.50
C LEU A 140 -1.79 30.65 -4.49
N ASP A 141 -2.16 31.84 -4.03
CA ASP A 141 -2.85 32.81 -4.88
C ASP A 141 -1.86 33.46 -5.84
N LEU A 142 -1.83 32.93 -7.06
CA LEU A 142 -0.95 33.40 -8.11
C LEU A 142 -1.38 34.74 -8.68
N SER A 143 -2.62 35.19 -8.40
CA SER A 143 -3.10 36.50 -8.90
C SER A 143 -2.29 37.67 -8.34
N ALA A 144 -1.86 37.56 -7.08
CA ALA A 144 -0.99 38.57 -6.47
C ALA A 144 0.35 38.70 -7.19
N LEU A 145 0.87 37.59 -7.69
CA LEU A 145 2.12 37.58 -8.46
C LEU A 145 1.95 38.26 -9.82
N PHE A 146 0.85 38.05 -10.49
CA PHE A 146 0.54 38.70 -11.77
C PHE A 146 0.25 40.19 -11.59
N GLU A 147 -0.44 40.57 -10.54
CA GLU A 147 -0.69 42.00 -10.22
C GLU A 147 0.62 42.75 -9.98
N GLY A 148 1.56 42.13 -9.25
CA GLY A 148 2.90 42.69 -9.05
C GLY A 148 3.69 42.89 -10.33
N MET A 149 3.47 42.05 -11.32
CA MET A 149 4.14 42.13 -12.62
C MET A 149 3.54 43.17 -13.55
N SER A 150 2.27 43.56 -13.37
CA SER A 150 1.58 44.51 -14.22
C SER A 150 1.73 45.98 -13.76
N SER A 151 2.29 46.15 -12.58
CA SER A 151 2.57 47.48 -12.01
C SER A 151 4.03 47.89 -12.23
#